data_ba56dca4f6374e4e7f725194af001fc2
#
_entry.id   ba56dca4f6374e4e7f725194af001fc2
#
_cell.length_a   1.000
_cell.length_b   1.000
_cell.length_c   1.000
_cell.angle_alpha   90.00
_cell.angle_beta   90.00
_cell.angle_gamma   90.00
#
_symmetry.space_group_name_H-M   'P 1'
#
loop_
_entity.id
_entity.type
_entity.pdbx_description
1 polymer ?
#
loop_
_entity_poly.entity_id
_entity_poly.type
_entity_poly.pdbx_seq_one_letter_code
_entity_poly.pdbx_strand_id
1 'polypeptide(L)'
;TGIKSVIAGTANIGNSSRALKDEEKAEGLVENIVALDGIAVIVDKNNSIKNLTKQQLADIYTGKVKNWKEVGGADQNIVVVGREEGSGTRDGFEDILGIKEKCKYANTLNETGAVVAKVEGTPGAIGYASLDVAEDSKDKVNILSLDNIVPSESTILDGTYTLQRPFVMATKGEINKQSEQVQAVFKFIESAKGQEV
;
A
#
# COMPACT_ATOMS: atom_id res chain seq x y z
N THR A 1 4.62 0.66 14.95
CA THR A 1 4.48 -0.18 16.15
C THR A 1 5.54 -1.26 16.22
N GLY A 2 5.66 -2.18 15.25
CA GLY A 2 6.71 -3.20 15.25
C GLY A 2 8.12 -2.61 15.30
N ILE A 3 8.38 -1.59 14.50
CA ILE A 3 9.67 -0.88 14.48
C ILE A 3 10.02 -0.30 15.85
N LYS A 4 9.06 0.37 16.52
CA LYS A 4 9.27 0.89 17.87
C LYS A 4 9.62 -0.19 18.90
N SER A 5 9.03 -1.38 18.76
CA SER A 5 9.32 -2.51 19.65
C SER A 5 10.74 -3.05 19.46
N VAL A 6 11.27 -3.06 18.23
CA VAL A 6 12.67 -3.45 18.00
C VAL A 6 13.64 -2.40 18.51
N ILE A 7 13.36 -1.11 18.32
CA ILE A 7 14.17 -0.01 18.88
C ILE A 7 14.24 -0.14 20.41
N ALA A 8 13.08 -0.40 21.06
CA ALA A 8 12.98 -0.57 22.50
C ALA A 8 13.54 -1.90 23.02
N GLY A 9 13.97 -2.83 22.14
CA GLY A 9 14.46 -4.15 22.52
C GLY A 9 13.40 -5.11 23.05
N THR A 10 12.12 -4.83 22.85
CA THR A 10 11.00 -5.69 23.27
C THR A 10 10.57 -6.70 22.21
N ALA A 11 11.09 -6.56 20.98
CA ALA A 11 10.94 -7.51 19.88
C ALA A 11 12.27 -7.65 19.14
N ASN A 12 12.52 -8.84 18.60
CA ASN A 12 13.73 -9.12 17.80
C ASN A 12 13.52 -8.77 16.32
N ILE A 13 12.29 -8.83 15.83
CA ILE A 13 11.91 -8.52 14.45
C ILE A 13 10.73 -7.54 14.49
N GLY A 14 10.79 -6.51 13.67
CA GLY A 14 9.72 -5.51 13.51
C GLY A 14 9.23 -5.46 12.06
N ASN A 15 7.98 -5.86 11.83
CA ASN A 15 7.39 -5.79 10.50
C ASN A 15 6.98 -4.36 10.15
N SER A 16 7.27 -3.95 8.92
CA SER A 16 6.88 -2.67 8.33
C SER A 16 6.42 -2.88 6.89
N SER A 17 5.34 -2.19 6.52
CA SER A 17 4.83 -2.18 5.13
C SER A 17 5.35 -0.96 4.34
N ARG A 18 6.49 -0.44 4.71
CA ARG A 18 7.25 0.64 4.05
C ARG A 18 8.72 0.50 4.35
N ALA A 19 9.56 1.16 3.57
CA ALA A 19 10.97 1.34 3.89
C ALA A 19 11.17 1.98 5.28
N LEU A 20 12.28 1.67 5.92
CA LEU A 20 12.66 2.32 7.17
C LEU A 20 13.01 3.78 6.89
N LYS A 21 12.63 4.66 7.82
CA LYS A 21 13.05 6.06 7.81
C LYS A 21 14.51 6.17 8.20
N ASP A 22 15.17 7.27 7.78
CA ASP A 22 16.57 7.52 8.14
C ASP A 22 16.78 7.58 9.66
N GLU A 23 15.82 8.13 10.39
CA GLU A 23 15.82 8.16 11.86
C GLU A 23 15.82 6.75 12.46
N GLU A 24 15.03 5.83 11.88
CA GLU A 24 14.94 4.42 12.31
C GLU A 24 16.25 3.65 11.99
N LYS A 25 16.84 3.93 10.83
CA LYS A 25 18.16 3.39 10.46
C LYS A 25 19.28 3.91 11.37
N ALA A 26 19.21 5.19 11.78
CA ALA A 26 20.14 5.80 12.71
C ALA A 26 20.12 5.15 14.12
N GLU A 27 18.99 4.55 14.51
CA GLU A 27 18.87 3.74 15.74
C GLU A 27 19.51 2.34 15.62
N GLY A 28 20.20 2.06 14.51
CA GLY A 28 20.88 0.78 14.25
C GLY A 28 19.98 -0.31 13.69
N LEU A 29 18.81 0.05 13.15
CA LEU A 29 17.95 -0.91 12.47
C LEU A 29 18.47 -1.22 11.06
N VAL A 30 18.42 -2.49 10.70
CA VAL A 30 18.69 -3.00 9.36
C VAL A 30 17.38 -3.34 8.67
N GLU A 31 17.29 -2.91 7.42
CA GLU A 31 16.12 -3.11 6.55
C GLU A 31 16.28 -4.41 5.76
N ASN A 32 15.56 -5.45 6.15
CA ASN A 32 15.50 -6.71 5.42
C ASN A 32 14.22 -6.74 4.61
N ILE A 33 14.31 -6.50 3.29
CA ILE A 33 13.15 -6.54 2.38
C ILE A 33 12.83 -8.01 2.11
N VAL A 34 11.63 -8.44 2.46
CA VAL A 34 11.16 -9.82 2.30
C VAL A 34 10.17 -9.99 1.15
N ALA A 35 9.48 -8.91 0.76
CA ALA A 35 8.57 -8.90 -0.39
C ALA A 35 8.36 -7.48 -0.90
N LEU A 36 7.86 -7.36 -2.13
CA LEU A 36 7.33 -6.12 -2.70
C LEU A 36 5.81 -6.28 -2.85
N ASP A 37 5.07 -5.26 -2.44
CA ASP A 37 3.61 -5.23 -2.54
C ASP A 37 3.17 -4.03 -3.39
N GLY A 38 2.22 -4.26 -4.30
CA GLY A 38 1.58 -3.20 -5.07
C GLY A 38 0.36 -2.65 -4.35
N ILE A 39 0.20 -1.33 -4.38
CA ILE A 39 -1.03 -0.67 -3.92
C ILE A 39 -1.90 -0.40 -5.15
N ALA A 40 -2.95 -1.19 -5.31
CA ALA A 40 -3.91 -1.02 -6.40
C ALA A 40 -4.93 0.09 -6.07
N VAL A 41 -5.22 0.94 -7.05
CA VAL A 41 -6.32 1.91 -6.99
C VAL A 41 -7.59 1.23 -7.47
N ILE A 42 -8.63 1.28 -6.66
CA ILE A 42 -9.91 0.63 -6.93
C ILE A 42 -11.06 1.63 -6.99
N VAL A 43 -12.01 1.39 -7.87
CA VAL A 43 -13.24 2.19 -8.01
C VAL A 43 -14.47 1.28 -8.08
N ASP A 44 -15.64 1.85 -7.84
CA ASP A 44 -16.89 1.09 -7.98
C ASP A 44 -17.05 0.50 -9.38
N LYS A 45 -17.81 -0.60 -9.47
CA LYS A 45 -17.90 -1.40 -10.70
C LYS A 45 -18.49 -0.66 -11.90
N ASN A 46 -19.31 0.36 -11.64
CA ASN A 46 -19.99 1.15 -12.68
C ASN A 46 -19.15 2.35 -13.14
N ASN A 47 -17.99 2.60 -12.52
CA ASN A 47 -17.10 3.67 -12.93
C ASN A 47 -16.45 3.34 -14.28
N SER A 48 -16.56 4.25 -15.24
CA SER A 48 -16.03 4.08 -16.60
C SER A 48 -14.54 4.38 -16.73
N ILE A 49 -13.95 5.05 -15.73
CA ILE A 49 -12.51 5.37 -15.72
C ILE A 49 -11.70 4.08 -15.66
N LYS A 50 -10.64 3.99 -16.47
CA LYS A 50 -9.72 2.85 -16.52
C LYS A 50 -8.29 3.22 -16.13
N ASN A 51 -7.96 4.50 -16.17
CA ASN A 51 -6.63 5.01 -15.90
C ASN A 51 -6.70 6.38 -15.24
N LEU A 52 -5.78 6.63 -14.33
CA LEU A 52 -5.50 7.96 -13.78
C LEU A 52 -3.99 8.21 -13.89
N THR A 53 -3.61 9.47 -14.06
CA THR A 53 -2.22 9.84 -13.80
C THR A 53 -1.97 9.94 -12.31
N LYS A 54 -0.71 9.79 -11.90
CA LYS A 54 -0.29 9.97 -10.50
C LYS A 54 -0.72 11.34 -9.96
N GLN A 55 -0.65 12.39 -10.80
CA GLN A 55 -1.10 13.73 -10.41
C GLN A 55 -2.62 13.81 -10.22
N GLN A 56 -3.41 13.24 -11.12
CA GLN A 56 -4.88 13.20 -10.97
C GLN A 56 -5.28 12.45 -9.70
N LEU A 57 -4.62 11.33 -9.40
CA LEU A 57 -4.85 10.58 -8.18
C LEU A 57 -4.55 11.43 -6.93
N ALA A 58 -3.42 12.12 -6.90
CA ALA A 58 -3.06 13.04 -5.82
C ALA A 58 -4.07 14.18 -5.68
N ASP A 59 -4.56 14.75 -6.79
CA ASP A 59 -5.53 15.85 -6.77
C ASP A 59 -6.92 15.40 -6.29
N ILE A 60 -7.32 14.17 -6.60
CA ILE A 60 -8.54 13.53 -6.04
C ILE A 60 -8.41 13.40 -4.52
N TYR A 61 -7.33 12.78 -4.04
CA TYR A 61 -7.15 12.54 -2.60
C TYR A 61 -6.95 13.79 -1.78
N THR A 62 -6.41 14.86 -2.37
CA THR A 62 -6.29 16.19 -1.71
C THR A 62 -7.54 17.05 -1.86
N GLY A 63 -8.56 16.59 -2.59
CA GLY A 63 -9.84 17.27 -2.79
C GLY A 63 -9.80 18.46 -3.73
N LYS A 64 -8.80 18.54 -4.60
CA LYS A 64 -8.75 19.51 -5.71
C LYS A 64 -9.69 19.08 -6.83
N VAL A 65 -9.72 17.78 -7.16
CA VAL A 65 -10.67 17.14 -8.06
C VAL A 65 -11.75 16.47 -7.22
N LYS A 66 -13.02 16.78 -7.48
CA LYS A 66 -14.16 16.32 -6.68
C LYS A 66 -15.24 15.63 -7.50
N ASN A 67 -15.13 15.68 -8.80
CA ASN A 67 -16.10 15.09 -9.73
C ASN A 67 -15.35 14.30 -10.80
N TRP A 68 -15.83 13.10 -11.12
CA TRP A 68 -15.22 12.24 -12.12
C TRP A 68 -15.12 12.86 -13.51
N LYS A 69 -16.03 13.78 -13.88
CA LYS A 69 -15.96 14.50 -15.16
C LYS A 69 -14.69 15.33 -15.34
N GLU A 70 -14.08 15.77 -14.25
CA GLU A 70 -12.84 16.54 -14.27
C GLU A 70 -11.63 15.71 -14.75
N VAL A 71 -11.77 14.38 -14.70
CA VAL A 71 -10.75 13.42 -15.16
C VAL A 71 -11.25 12.53 -16.31
N GLY A 72 -12.33 12.94 -17.00
CA GLY A 72 -12.86 12.26 -18.18
C GLY A 72 -13.91 11.18 -17.92
N GLY A 73 -14.43 11.10 -16.71
CA GLY A 73 -15.52 10.21 -16.32
C GLY A 73 -16.91 10.85 -16.42
N ALA A 74 -17.90 10.20 -15.82
CA ALA A 74 -19.27 10.68 -15.72
C ALA A 74 -19.40 11.92 -14.81
N ASP A 75 -20.46 12.69 -14.94
CA ASP A 75 -20.79 13.77 -14.00
C ASP A 75 -21.30 13.17 -12.68
N GLN A 76 -20.35 12.79 -11.84
CA GLN A 76 -20.58 12.12 -10.56
C GLN A 76 -19.54 12.56 -9.54
N ASN A 77 -19.99 12.86 -8.32
CA ASN A 77 -19.10 13.25 -7.24
C ASN A 77 -18.21 12.06 -6.82
N ILE A 78 -16.97 12.37 -6.51
CA ILE A 78 -15.99 11.38 -6.02
C ILE A 78 -16.14 11.20 -4.51
N VAL A 79 -16.25 9.95 -4.06
CA VAL A 79 -16.23 9.57 -2.65
C VAL A 79 -14.89 8.94 -2.32
N VAL A 80 -14.03 9.67 -1.63
CA VAL A 80 -12.65 9.23 -1.32
C VAL A 80 -12.67 8.33 -0.09
N VAL A 81 -12.26 7.08 -0.27
CA VAL A 81 -12.20 6.06 0.78
C VAL A 81 -10.74 5.69 1.04
N GLY A 82 -10.36 5.55 2.30
CA GLY A 82 -9.02 5.14 2.67
C GLY A 82 -8.96 4.36 3.97
N ARG A 83 -7.73 4.16 4.44
CA ARG A 83 -7.44 3.47 5.69
C ARG A 83 -7.27 4.46 6.84
N GLU A 84 -7.46 3.98 8.04
CA GLU A 84 -7.21 4.73 9.28
C GLU A 84 -5.75 5.14 9.44
N GLU A 85 -5.47 6.05 10.37
CA GLU A 85 -4.12 6.42 10.76
C GLU A 85 -3.36 5.22 11.35
N GLY A 86 -2.07 5.10 10.99
CA GLY A 86 -1.23 3.96 11.40
C GLY A 86 -1.32 2.75 10.47
N SER A 87 -2.16 2.79 9.42
CA SER A 87 -2.14 1.79 8.35
C SER A 87 -0.89 1.95 7.49
N GLY A 88 -0.07 0.88 7.39
CA GLY A 88 1.10 0.89 6.51
C GLY A 88 0.73 1.04 5.03
N THR A 89 -0.47 0.59 4.60
CA THR A 89 -0.96 0.80 3.23
C THR A 89 -1.26 2.28 2.99
N ARG A 90 -1.91 2.96 3.95
CA ARG A 90 -2.14 4.41 3.89
C ARG A 90 -0.83 5.18 3.86
N ASP A 91 0.08 4.87 4.80
CA ASP A 91 1.39 5.52 4.86
C ASP A 91 2.15 5.40 3.54
N GLY A 92 2.24 4.19 2.98
CA GLY A 92 2.90 3.95 1.69
C GLY A 92 2.23 4.70 0.53
N PHE A 93 0.90 4.67 0.45
CA PHE A 93 0.14 5.37 -0.57
C PHE A 93 0.35 6.90 -0.51
N GLU A 94 0.22 7.48 0.67
CA GLU A 94 0.37 8.93 0.87
C GLU A 94 1.81 9.39 0.66
N ASP A 95 2.81 8.60 1.11
CA ASP A 95 4.24 8.90 0.94
C ASP A 95 4.64 8.86 -0.55
N ILE A 96 4.23 7.83 -1.30
CA ILE A 96 4.55 7.69 -2.74
C ILE A 96 3.93 8.81 -3.57
N LEU A 97 2.72 9.26 -3.20
CA LEU A 97 2.03 10.37 -3.88
C LEU A 97 2.47 11.75 -3.40
N GLY A 98 3.22 11.85 -2.29
CA GLY A 98 3.64 13.13 -1.69
C GLY A 98 2.47 13.94 -1.11
N ILE A 99 1.42 13.26 -0.65
CA ILE A 99 0.17 13.88 -0.16
C ILE A 99 -0.09 13.66 1.34
N LYS A 100 0.91 13.23 2.07
CA LYS A 100 0.80 12.97 3.51
C LYS A 100 0.24 14.20 4.23
N GLU A 101 -0.68 13.96 5.17
CA GLU A 101 -1.41 14.99 5.94
C GLU A 101 -2.28 15.94 5.10
N LYS A 102 -2.38 15.74 3.77
CA LYS A 102 -3.19 16.58 2.87
C LYS A 102 -4.47 15.88 2.40
N CYS A 103 -4.60 14.59 2.68
CA CYS A 103 -5.72 13.78 2.21
C CYS A 103 -7.04 14.19 2.84
N LYS A 104 -8.10 14.19 2.02
CA LYS A 104 -9.48 14.51 2.42
C LYS A 104 -10.36 13.28 2.21
N TYR A 105 -10.25 12.34 3.12
CA TYR A 105 -11.07 11.14 3.12
C TYR A 105 -12.52 11.44 3.50
N ALA A 106 -13.47 10.91 2.73
CA ALA A 106 -14.88 10.87 3.12
C ALA A 106 -15.13 9.75 4.15
N ASN A 107 -14.40 8.64 4.01
CA ASN A 107 -14.44 7.51 4.96
C ASN A 107 -13.03 6.95 5.18
N THR A 108 -12.73 6.61 6.43
CA THR A 108 -11.53 5.86 6.81
C THR A 108 -11.92 4.56 7.50
N LEU A 109 -11.27 3.47 7.13
CA LEU A 109 -11.64 2.11 7.56
C LEU A 109 -10.42 1.37 8.12
N ASN A 110 -10.67 0.45 9.04
CA ASN A 110 -9.63 -0.23 9.81
C ASN A 110 -8.96 -1.40 9.08
N GLU A 111 -9.55 -1.91 8.00
CA GLU A 111 -9.02 -3.05 7.22
C GLU A 111 -9.21 -2.85 5.71
N THR A 112 -8.37 -3.54 4.93
CA THR A 112 -8.36 -3.44 3.47
C THR A 112 -9.65 -4.00 2.86
N GLY A 113 -10.16 -5.13 3.39
CA GLY A 113 -11.43 -5.69 2.94
C GLY A 113 -12.62 -4.77 3.16
N ALA A 114 -12.62 -3.98 4.25
CA ALA A 114 -13.65 -2.98 4.50
C ALA A 114 -13.58 -1.81 3.50
N VAL A 115 -12.39 -1.43 3.02
CA VAL A 115 -12.24 -0.45 1.93
C VAL A 115 -12.86 -0.98 0.64
N VAL A 116 -12.57 -2.23 0.28
CA VAL A 116 -13.16 -2.89 -0.91
C VAL A 116 -14.69 -2.90 -0.82
N ALA A 117 -15.25 -3.38 0.29
CA ALA A 117 -16.70 -3.42 0.50
C ALA A 117 -17.34 -2.02 0.46
N LYS A 118 -16.66 -0.99 0.97
CA LYS A 118 -17.14 0.38 0.92
C LYS A 118 -17.14 0.93 -0.51
N VAL A 119 -16.10 0.64 -1.28
CA VAL A 119 -15.99 1.05 -2.70
C VAL A 119 -17.06 0.33 -3.53
N GLU A 120 -17.24 -0.99 -3.36
CA GLU A 120 -18.28 -1.79 -4.02
C GLU A 120 -19.68 -1.19 -3.81
N GLY A 121 -20.01 -0.87 -2.56
CA GLY A 121 -21.34 -0.40 -2.17
C GLY A 121 -21.59 1.11 -2.31
N THR A 122 -20.66 1.88 -2.89
CA THR A 122 -20.77 3.35 -2.94
C THR A 122 -20.51 3.86 -4.36
N PRO A 123 -21.56 4.29 -5.09
CA PRO A 123 -21.41 4.89 -6.40
C PRO A 123 -20.45 6.11 -6.38
N GLY A 124 -19.50 6.15 -7.31
CA GLY A 124 -18.49 7.20 -7.40
C GLY A 124 -17.33 7.06 -6.43
N ALA A 125 -17.25 5.97 -5.67
CA ALA A 125 -16.17 5.75 -4.73
C ALA A 125 -14.84 5.42 -5.42
N ILE A 126 -13.76 5.89 -4.81
CA ILE A 126 -12.37 5.52 -5.07
C ILE A 126 -11.71 5.11 -3.76
N GLY A 127 -10.92 4.06 -3.81
CA GLY A 127 -10.14 3.56 -2.68
C GLY A 127 -8.81 2.96 -3.15
N TYR A 128 -8.09 2.38 -2.21
CA TYR A 128 -6.88 1.62 -2.49
C TYR A 128 -6.81 0.37 -1.62
N ALA A 129 -6.17 -0.66 -2.14
CA ALA A 129 -5.95 -1.95 -1.49
C ALA A 129 -4.57 -2.49 -1.86
N SER A 130 -4.09 -3.52 -1.19
CA SER A 130 -2.99 -4.33 -1.71
C SER A 130 -3.43 -5.02 -3.01
N LEU A 131 -2.48 -5.29 -3.91
CA LEU A 131 -2.82 -5.81 -5.23
C LEU A 131 -3.51 -7.17 -5.14
N ASP A 132 -3.05 -8.07 -4.27
CA ASP A 132 -3.65 -9.39 -4.03
C ASP A 132 -5.13 -9.27 -3.64
N VAL A 133 -5.46 -8.43 -2.64
CA VAL A 133 -6.85 -8.20 -2.21
C VAL A 133 -7.70 -7.57 -3.32
N ALA A 134 -7.12 -6.67 -4.12
CA ALA A 134 -7.82 -6.06 -5.25
C ALA A 134 -8.10 -7.07 -6.37
N GLU A 135 -7.14 -7.95 -6.68
CA GLU A 135 -7.28 -9.04 -7.65
C GLU A 135 -8.36 -10.05 -7.22
N ASP A 136 -8.36 -10.45 -5.95
CA ASP A 136 -9.38 -11.35 -5.39
C ASP A 136 -10.78 -10.73 -5.39
N SER A 137 -10.86 -9.40 -5.49
CA SER A 137 -12.11 -8.64 -5.46
C SER A 137 -12.49 -8.03 -6.82
N LYS A 138 -11.87 -8.46 -7.91
CA LYS A 138 -12.11 -7.91 -9.26
C LYS A 138 -13.51 -8.16 -9.82
N ASP A 139 -14.29 -9.02 -9.23
CA ASP A 139 -15.72 -9.19 -9.48
C ASP A 139 -16.56 -8.05 -8.87
N LYS A 140 -16.08 -7.39 -7.82
CA LYS A 140 -16.76 -6.36 -7.01
C LYS A 140 -16.33 -4.94 -7.36
N VAL A 141 -15.08 -4.74 -7.69
CA VAL A 141 -14.49 -3.42 -7.99
C VAL A 141 -13.73 -3.43 -9.32
N ASN A 142 -13.47 -2.27 -9.89
CA ASN A 142 -12.54 -2.12 -11.00
C ASN A 142 -11.18 -1.65 -10.46
N ILE A 143 -10.11 -2.27 -10.95
CA ILE A 143 -8.73 -1.86 -10.70
C ILE A 143 -8.32 -0.88 -11.80
N LEU A 144 -7.75 0.25 -11.43
CA LEU A 144 -7.28 1.27 -12.38
C LEU A 144 -5.79 1.08 -12.70
N SER A 145 -5.45 1.38 -13.95
CA SER A 145 -4.06 1.66 -14.33
C SER A 145 -3.62 3.01 -13.74
N LEU A 146 -2.34 3.16 -13.49
CA LEU A 146 -1.71 4.41 -13.11
C LEU A 146 -0.65 4.79 -14.14
N ASP A 147 -0.74 6.00 -14.68
CA ASP A 147 0.14 6.48 -15.78
C ASP A 147 0.19 5.48 -16.97
N ASN A 148 -0.94 4.85 -17.28
CA ASN A 148 -1.12 3.79 -18.27
C ASN A 148 -0.41 2.45 -17.94
N ILE A 149 0.10 2.28 -16.74
CA ILE A 149 0.68 1.02 -16.27
C ILE A 149 -0.37 0.26 -15.47
N VAL A 150 -0.66 -0.96 -15.91
CA VAL A 150 -1.56 -1.89 -15.19
C VAL A 150 -0.80 -2.46 -13.99
N PRO A 151 -1.36 -2.42 -12.78
CA PRO A 151 -0.75 -3.10 -11.65
C PRO A 151 -0.74 -4.61 -11.90
N SER A 152 0.42 -5.22 -11.78
CA SER A 152 0.63 -6.66 -11.89
C SER A 152 1.94 -7.04 -11.19
N GLU A 153 2.12 -8.32 -10.89
CA GLU A 153 3.36 -8.82 -10.32
C GLU A 153 4.59 -8.38 -11.15
N SER A 154 4.53 -8.52 -12.48
CA SER A 154 5.64 -8.14 -13.36
C SER A 154 5.95 -6.64 -13.31
N THR A 155 4.92 -5.77 -13.33
CA THR A 155 5.12 -4.30 -13.30
C THR A 155 5.52 -3.78 -11.92
N ILE A 156 5.27 -4.54 -10.86
CA ILE A 156 5.78 -4.27 -9.51
C ILE A 156 7.24 -4.69 -9.43
N LEU A 157 7.59 -5.89 -9.89
CA LEU A 157 8.96 -6.41 -9.82
C LEU A 157 9.95 -5.61 -10.68
N ASP A 158 9.53 -5.16 -11.87
CA ASP A 158 10.38 -4.33 -12.74
C ASP A 158 10.39 -2.83 -12.39
N GLY A 159 9.55 -2.42 -11.41
CA GLY A 159 9.48 -1.05 -10.91
C GLY A 159 8.72 -0.06 -11.80
N THR A 160 8.07 -0.51 -12.89
CA THR A 160 7.30 0.37 -13.78
C THR A 160 6.00 0.84 -13.13
N TYR A 161 5.36 -0.01 -12.31
CA TYR A 161 4.22 0.41 -11.49
C TYR A 161 4.71 1.11 -10.23
N THR A 162 4.47 2.41 -10.14
CA THR A 162 5.09 3.28 -9.11
C THR A 162 4.44 3.22 -7.73
N LEU A 163 3.19 2.75 -7.61
CA LEU A 163 2.53 2.53 -6.32
C LEU A 163 2.91 1.17 -5.74
N GLN A 164 4.18 1.00 -5.41
CA GLN A 164 4.71 -0.20 -4.78
C GLN A 164 5.48 0.14 -3.52
N ARG A 165 5.54 -0.81 -2.60
CA ARG A 165 6.20 -0.66 -1.32
C ARG A 165 6.89 -1.95 -0.89
N PRO A 166 8.01 -1.87 -0.17
CA PRO A 166 8.62 -3.04 0.41
C PRO A 166 7.86 -3.50 1.67
N PHE A 167 7.76 -4.81 1.84
CA PHE A 167 7.54 -5.40 3.14
C PHE A 167 8.90 -5.68 3.79
N VAL A 168 9.10 -5.09 4.95
CA VAL A 168 10.37 -5.08 5.66
C VAL A 168 10.22 -5.82 6.99
N MET A 169 11.18 -6.69 7.27
CA MET A 169 11.40 -7.26 8.60
C MET A 169 12.66 -6.61 9.17
N ALA A 170 12.48 -5.58 9.99
CA ALA A 170 13.59 -4.86 10.59
C ALA A 170 14.19 -5.62 11.77
N THR A 171 15.53 -5.64 11.85
CA THR A 171 16.29 -6.20 12.95
C THR A 171 17.27 -5.16 13.52
N LYS A 172 17.65 -5.27 14.77
CA LYS A 172 18.69 -4.42 15.35
C LYS A 172 20.07 -4.99 15.02
N GLY A 173 20.69 -4.49 13.94
CA GLY A 173 21.92 -5.02 13.33
C GLY A 173 21.64 -6.14 12.34
N GLU A 174 22.70 -6.59 11.69
CA GLU A 174 22.68 -7.59 10.61
C GLU A 174 22.11 -8.95 11.05
N ILE A 175 21.47 -9.68 10.12
CA ILE A 175 20.83 -10.99 10.38
C ILE A 175 21.84 -11.98 10.98
N ASN A 176 23.08 -12.03 10.46
CA ASN A 176 24.12 -12.94 10.93
C ASN A 176 24.59 -12.68 12.37
N LYS A 177 24.22 -11.54 12.95
CA LYS A 177 24.49 -11.17 14.35
C LYS A 177 23.29 -11.38 15.28
N GLN A 178 22.17 -11.84 14.74
CA GLN A 178 20.96 -12.14 15.49
C GLN A 178 21.02 -13.53 16.13
N SER A 179 20.07 -13.84 17.02
CA SER A 179 19.92 -15.18 17.59
C SER A 179 19.66 -16.22 16.51
N GLU A 180 19.95 -17.48 16.80
CA GLU A 180 19.72 -18.61 15.88
C GLU A 180 18.25 -18.70 15.45
N GLN A 181 17.32 -18.37 16.35
CA GLN A 181 15.88 -18.37 16.08
C GLN A 181 15.52 -17.32 15.03
N VAL A 182 16.07 -16.10 15.15
CA VAL A 182 15.86 -15.03 14.17
C VAL A 182 16.46 -15.41 12.82
N GLN A 183 17.68 -15.91 12.80
CA GLN A 183 18.33 -16.38 11.57
C GLN A 183 17.53 -17.49 10.89
N ALA A 184 16.95 -18.43 11.68
CA ALA A 184 16.13 -19.50 11.15
C ALA A 184 14.84 -18.98 10.46
N VAL A 185 14.22 -17.92 10.99
CA VAL A 185 13.06 -17.27 10.37
C VAL A 185 13.42 -16.72 8.98
N PHE A 186 14.51 -15.95 8.87
CA PHE A 186 14.94 -15.40 7.58
C PHE A 186 15.34 -16.50 6.59
N LYS A 187 16.08 -17.51 7.06
CA LYS A 187 16.46 -18.67 6.23
C LYS A 187 15.23 -19.43 5.71
N PHE A 188 14.16 -19.52 6.51
CA PHE A 188 12.92 -20.14 6.06
C PHE A 188 12.24 -19.27 4.98
N ILE A 189 12.11 -17.96 5.20
CA ILE A 189 11.51 -17.02 4.24
C ILE A 189 12.24 -17.07 2.89
N GLU A 190 13.57 -17.14 2.89
CA GLU A 190 14.40 -17.20 1.67
C GLU A 190 14.41 -18.59 1.02
N SER A 191 13.89 -19.62 1.68
CA SER A 191 13.83 -20.98 1.14
C SER A 191 12.73 -21.10 0.07
N ALA A 192 12.85 -22.07 -0.85
CA ALA A 192 11.82 -22.39 -1.84
C ALA A 192 10.45 -22.57 -1.19
N LYS A 193 10.40 -23.27 -0.04
CA LYS A 193 9.14 -23.49 0.68
C LYS A 193 8.57 -22.20 1.29
N GLY A 194 9.41 -21.26 1.72
CA GLY A 194 8.98 -19.98 2.26
C GLY A 194 8.50 -19.02 1.17
N GLN A 195 8.95 -19.21 -0.07
CA GLN A 195 8.52 -18.42 -1.23
C GLN A 195 7.21 -18.94 -1.87
N GLU A 196 6.73 -20.12 -1.47
CA GLU A 196 5.44 -20.68 -1.90
C GLU A 196 4.28 -20.22 -1.01
N VAL A 197 4.53 -19.50 0.09
CA VAL A 197 3.55 -18.99 1.07
C VAL A 197 3.22 -17.54 0.78
#